data_c1265775ba280521536b206137f773e3
#
_entry.id   c1265775ba280521536b206137f773e3
#
_cell.length_a   1.000
_cell.length_b   1.000
_cell.length_c   1.000
_cell.angle_alpha   90.00
_cell.angle_beta   90.00
_cell.angle_gamma   90.00
#
_symmetry.space_group_name_H-M   'P 1'
#
loop_
_entity.id
_entity.type
_entity.pdbx_description
1 polymer ?
#
loop_
_entity_poly.entity_id
_entity_poly.type
_entity_poly.pdbx_seq_one_letter_code
_entity_poly.pdbx_strand_id
1 'polypeptide(L)'
;MKKLCLMLTAALLLLLCACTSEKQADLQPETPDISESAVSWDGLTFDRELPLSYATQFSVSYAGDDYTRITIGTDQDFLLVAENAETPEGVPASVTVLHQPLSHIYLVASAAMDYFDHLDAVDRISLSGLKADDWYIESAKAAMEEGSMRYAGKYSAPDYEAILESGCDLAIENTMIYHTPEVIEQLQTTGVPVLVERSSYESSPLGRIEWLKLYGALVGKEDLACSQYDELLAALSPILDQEASGQTVAFFYINSSGAVNVRKSGDYIAKAIAMAGGQYVSFDESGEENALSTMTIQMESFYASAVDADIMIYNSTIDGEIRTIDELLTKSPLLADCKAVQEGSVWCITKNFYQESLALGDLILDVHAILQDKAAENLHFLRKLS
;
A
#
# COMPACT_ATOMS: atom_id res chain seq x y z
N MET A 1 64.21 29.38 1.22
CA MET A 1 64.77 30.72 1.42
C MET A 1 63.69 31.60 2.01
N LYS A 2 63.95 31.99 3.20
CA LYS A 2 63.81 33.35 3.79
C LYS A 2 62.37 33.85 3.83
N LYS A 3 61.75 33.87 5.01
CA LYS A 3 61.87 34.93 6.04
C LYS A 3 60.85 36.04 5.72
N LEU A 4 60.09 36.65 6.53
CA LEU A 4 60.15 36.96 7.95
C LEU A 4 59.10 38.05 8.24
N CYS A 5 58.55 37.99 9.41
CA CYS A 5 58.27 39.07 10.36
C CYS A 5 57.12 40.05 10.07
N LEU A 6 56.28 40.21 10.95
CA LEU A 6 56.22 40.58 12.40
C LEU A 6 55.73 42.00 12.62
N MET A 7 54.91 42.13 13.62
CA MET A 7 54.65 43.23 14.54
C MET A 7 53.53 44.23 14.18
N LEU A 8 52.47 44.22 14.95
CA LEU A 8 52.26 44.85 16.29
C LEU A 8 52.10 46.38 16.21
N THR A 9 50.94 46.85 16.55
CA THR A 9 50.82 47.83 17.62
C THR A 9 49.37 48.05 18.04
N ALA A 10 49.18 47.99 19.35
CA ALA A 10 47.98 48.36 20.09
C ALA A 10 47.91 49.89 20.22
N ALA A 11 46.69 50.44 20.19
CA ALA A 11 46.40 51.71 20.84
C ALA A 11 44.99 51.75 21.38
N LEU A 12 44.96 51.76 22.67
CA LEU A 12 43.88 52.00 23.62
C LEU A 12 43.43 53.45 23.53
N LEU A 13 42.13 53.74 23.47
CA LEU A 13 41.56 54.96 24.07
C LEU A 13 40.07 54.75 24.43
N LEU A 14 39.82 54.94 25.69
CA LEU A 14 38.55 54.99 26.39
C LEU A 14 37.76 56.27 26.13
N LEU A 15 36.45 56.19 26.47
CA LEU A 15 35.48 57.25 26.84
C LEU A 15 34.45 57.53 25.74
N LEU A 16 33.17 57.34 25.96
CA LEU A 16 32.26 57.93 26.93
C LEU A 16 30.88 57.20 26.84
N CYS A 17 30.24 57.04 27.99
CA CYS A 17 28.84 56.67 28.18
C CYS A 17 27.89 57.65 27.50
N ALA A 18 26.88 57.06 26.80
CA ALA A 18 25.57 57.67 26.67
C ALA A 18 24.51 56.57 26.72
N CYS A 19 23.74 56.52 27.78
CA CYS A 19 22.54 55.70 27.91
C CYS A 19 21.50 56.14 26.90
N THR A 20 21.13 55.25 25.99
CA THR A 20 19.83 55.29 25.32
C THR A 20 19.21 53.92 25.47
N SER A 21 18.08 53.95 26.13
CA SER A 21 17.19 52.79 26.34
C SER A 21 16.65 52.36 24.98
N GLU A 22 17.21 51.30 24.38
CA GLU A 22 16.60 50.61 23.26
C GLU A 22 15.74 49.46 23.78
N LYS A 23 14.49 49.54 23.38
CA LYS A 23 13.51 48.46 23.56
C LYS A 23 14.07 47.17 22.95
N GLN A 24 14.22 46.15 23.77
CA GLN A 24 14.43 44.80 23.37
C GLN A 24 13.23 44.40 22.51
N ALA A 25 13.44 44.29 21.19
CA ALA A 25 12.51 43.63 20.29
C ALA A 25 12.60 42.13 20.60
N ASP A 26 11.49 41.57 21.08
CA ASP A 26 11.28 40.14 21.20
C ASP A 26 11.40 39.55 19.78
N LEU A 27 12.52 38.94 19.47
CA LEU A 27 12.67 38.06 18.31
C LEU A 27 11.95 36.76 18.65
N GLN A 28 10.66 36.71 18.44
CA GLN A 28 9.98 35.45 18.23
C GLN A 28 10.62 34.74 17.02
N PRO A 29 10.98 33.47 17.11
CA PRO A 29 11.38 32.72 15.92
C PRO A 29 10.18 32.76 14.97
N GLU A 30 10.37 33.37 13.80
CA GLU A 30 9.47 33.20 12.67
C GLU A 30 9.49 31.71 12.36
N THR A 31 8.42 31.01 12.75
CA THR A 31 8.08 29.74 12.12
C THR A 31 7.97 30.03 10.63
N PRO A 32 8.69 29.29 9.77
CA PRO A 32 8.47 29.44 8.34
C PRO A 32 7.00 29.12 8.11
N ASP A 33 6.29 30.13 7.64
CA ASP A 33 4.93 29.98 7.10
C ASP A 33 5.09 29.15 5.82
N ILE A 34 5.04 27.81 5.97
CA ILE A 34 4.87 26.91 4.85
C ILE A 34 3.37 26.93 4.53
N SER A 35 2.93 28.08 4.06
CA SER A 35 1.72 28.08 3.24
C SER A 35 2.15 27.48 1.89
N GLU A 36 2.04 26.15 1.76
CA GLU A 36 1.99 25.56 0.44
C GLU A 36 0.90 26.31 -0.33
N SER A 37 1.32 27.02 -1.37
CA SER A 37 0.40 27.79 -2.19
C SER A 37 -0.58 26.82 -2.81
N ALA A 38 -1.84 26.90 -2.38
CA ALA A 38 -2.92 26.08 -2.93
C ALA A 38 -2.88 26.10 -4.46
N VAL A 39 -2.99 24.95 -5.06
CA VAL A 39 -3.05 24.80 -6.53
C VAL A 39 -4.33 25.44 -7.02
N SER A 40 -4.21 26.35 -7.99
CA SER A 40 -5.38 27.07 -8.55
C SER A 40 -5.52 26.75 -10.03
N TRP A 41 -6.71 26.27 -10.45
CA TRP A 41 -7.10 26.06 -11.84
C TRP A 41 -8.40 26.81 -12.08
N ASP A 42 -8.39 27.69 -13.09
CA ASP A 42 -9.55 28.49 -13.49
C ASP A 42 -10.29 29.15 -12.29
N GLY A 43 -9.52 29.61 -11.30
CA GLY A 43 -10.07 30.20 -10.07
C GLY A 43 -10.39 29.19 -8.96
N LEU A 44 -10.23 27.89 -9.19
CA LEU A 44 -10.33 26.88 -8.14
C LEU A 44 -9.12 26.99 -7.19
N THR A 45 -9.40 26.84 -5.90
CA THR A 45 -8.37 26.76 -4.87
C THR A 45 -8.58 25.49 -4.08
N PHE A 46 -7.63 24.55 -4.17
CA PHE A 46 -7.64 23.31 -3.42
C PHE A 46 -7.03 23.57 -2.04
N ASP A 47 -7.84 24.00 -1.08
CA ASP A 47 -7.44 24.49 0.24
C ASP A 47 -7.71 23.53 1.39
N ARG A 48 -8.32 22.37 1.10
CA ARG A 48 -8.55 21.28 2.06
C ARG A 48 -7.90 19.99 1.52
N GLU A 49 -7.22 19.29 2.39
CA GLU A 49 -6.61 17.99 2.06
C GLU A 49 -7.21 16.87 2.91
N LEU A 50 -7.26 15.67 2.34
CA LEU A 50 -7.59 14.45 3.09
C LEU A 50 -6.39 14.09 3.97
N PRO A 51 -6.56 14.03 5.32
CA PRO A 51 -5.45 13.67 6.20
C PRO A 51 -5.00 12.22 5.99
N LEU A 52 -3.72 12.03 5.69
CA LEU A 52 -3.08 10.73 5.56
C LEU A 52 -1.99 10.59 6.62
N SER A 53 -1.89 9.40 7.23
CA SER A 53 -0.93 9.12 8.31
C SER A 53 0.23 8.25 7.83
N TYR A 54 -0.02 7.33 6.91
CA TYR A 54 0.94 6.31 6.48
C TYR A 54 1.06 6.18 4.97
N ALA A 55 0.00 6.45 4.22
CA ALA A 55 0.00 6.37 2.76
C ALA A 55 0.88 7.47 2.16
N THR A 56 1.68 7.11 1.15
CA THR A 56 2.66 7.98 0.50
C THR A 56 2.50 8.03 -1.02
N GLN A 57 1.67 7.13 -1.56
CA GLN A 57 1.54 6.97 -3.01
C GLN A 57 0.36 7.73 -3.59
N PHE A 58 -0.46 8.39 -2.78
CA PHE A 58 -1.55 9.24 -3.26
C PHE A 58 -1.75 10.47 -2.37
N SER A 59 -2.45 11.45 -2.91
CA SER A 59 -3.04 12.55 -2.14
C SER A 59 -4.42 12.90 -2.68
N VAL A 60 -5.27 13.47 -1.82
CA VAL A 60 -6.61 13.94 -2.17
C VAL A 60 -6.78 15.35 -1.64
N SER A 61 -7.16 16.28 -2.49
CA SER A 61 -7.43 17.68 -2.12
C SER A 61 -8.74 18.16 -2.72
N TYR A 62 -9.35 19.18 -2.11
CA TYR A 62 -10.69 19.60 -2.41
C TYR A 62 -10.77 21.11 -2.65
N ALA A 63 -11.54 21.50 -3.65
CA ALA A 63 -11.94 22.87 -3.89
C ALA A 63 -13.46 23.00 -3.72
N GLY A 64 -13.89 23.44 -2.55
CA GLY A 64 -15.28 23.37 -2.11
C GLY A 64 -15.80 21.95 -2.01
N ASP A 65 -17.09 21.75 -2.28
CA ASP A 65 -17.75 20.44 -2.26
C ASP A 65 -17.88 19.83 -3.69
N ASP A 66 -17.56 20.60 -4.72
CA ASP A 66 -17.81 20.24 -6.11
C ASP A 66 -16.63 19.57 -6.79
N TYR A 67 -15.41 19.79 -6.31
CA TYR A 67 -14.20 19.34 -6.99
C TYR A 67 -13.23 18.63 -6.05
N THR A 68 -12.88 17.41 -6.43
CA THR A 68 -11.88 16.62 -5.70
C THR A 68 -10.72 16.28 -6.64
N ARG A 69 -9.51 16.66 -6.28
CA ARG A 69 -8.30 16.29 -7.00
C ARG A 69 -7.65 15.09 -6.33
N ILE A 70 -7.38 14.06 -7.10
CA ILE A 70 -6.65 12.87 -6.66
C ILE A 70 -5.36 12.79 -7.45
N THR A 71 -4.22 12.70 -6.77
CA THR A 71 -2.94 12.39 -7.42
C THR A 71 -2.44 11.03 -6.94
N ILE A 72 -1.90 10.21 -7.86
CA ILE A 72 -1.34 8.90 -7.55
C ILE A 72 0.08 8.83 -8.11
N GLY A 73 1.05 8.59 -7.25
CA GLY A 73 2.47 8.67 -7.61
C GLY A 73 2.84 10.06 -8.13
N THR A 74 3.60 10.11 -9.22
CA THR A 74 4.04 11.38 -9.84
C THR A 74 3.46 11.63 -11.23
N ASP A 75 2.62 10.73 -11.72
CA ASP A 75 2.24 10.63 -13.14
C ASP A 75 0.73 10.47 -13.37
N GLN A 76 -0.07 10.32 -12.34
CA GLN A 76 -1.53 10.22 -12.47
C GLN A 76 -2.19 11.36 -11.69
N ASP A 77 -3.03 12.12 -12.36
CA ASP A 77 -3.73 13.28 -11.82
C ASP A 77 -5.18 13.29 -12.31
N PHE A 78 -6.11 13.28 -11.37
CA PHE A 78 -7.54 13.19 -11.64
C PHE A 78 -8.27 14.36 -11.00
N LEU A 79 -9.26 14.86 -11.69
CA LEU A 79 -10.26 15.79 -11.16
C LEU A 79 -11.62 15.09 -11.14
N LEU A 80 -12.14 14.79 -9.97
CA LEU A 80 -13.52 14.37 -9.78
C LEU A 80 -14.42 15.60 -9.73
N VAL A 81 -15.42 15.63 -10.58
CA VAL A 81 -16.44 16.66 -10.63
C VAL A 81 -17.74 16.08 -10.07
N ALA A 82 -18.30 16.73 -9.06
CA ALA A 82 -19.56 16.28 -8.45
C ALA A 82 -20.71 16.26 -9.47
N GLU A 83 -21.74 15.43 -9.23
CA GLU A 83 -22.83 15.13 -10.17
C GLU A 83 -23.51 16.39 -10.75
N ASN A 84 -23.66 17.45 -9.95
CA ASN A 84 -24.36 18.66 -10.37
C ASN A 84 -23.42 19.84 -10.68
N ALA A 85 -22.11 19.59 -10.71
CA ALA A 85 -21.12 20.61 -11.00
C ALA A 85 -20.73 20.61 -12.49
N GLU A 86 -20.37 21.78 -12.99
CA GLU A 86 -19.81 21.91 -14.35
C GLU A 86 -18.30 21.63 -14.33
N THR A 87 -17.78 21.06 -15.41
CA THR A 87 -16.34 20.92 -15.56
C THR A 87 -15.69 22.30 -15.63
N PRO A 88 -14.69 22.60 -14.79
CA PRO A 88 -14.04 23.91 -14.82
C PRO A 88 -13.33 24.16 -16.15
N GLU A 89 -13.32 25.41 -16.59
CA GLU A 89 -12.47 25.82 -17.69
C GLU A 89 -11.00 25.83 -17.24
N GLY A 90 -10.09 25.55 -18.15
CA GLY A 90 -8.64 25.65 -17.88
C GLY A 90 -8.04 24.46 -17.15
N VAL A 91 -8.76 23.35 -16.98
CA VAL A 91 -8.17 22.10 -16.45
C VAL A 91 -7.02 21.67 -17.37
N PRO A 92 -5.80 21.42 -16.82
CA PRO A 92 -4.66 21.00 -17.62
C PRO A 92 -4.94 19.70 -18.39
N ALA A 93 -4.45 19.60 -19.62
CA ALA A 93 -4.64 18.41 -20.45
C ALA A 93 -4.01 17.13 -19.84
N SER A 94 -3.11 17.26 -18.87
CA SER A 94 -2.53 16.14 -18.13
C SER A 94 -3.44 15.61 -17.01
N VAL A 95 -4.53 16.32 -16.70
CA VAL A 95 -5.47 15.94 -15.65
C VAL A 95 -6.65 15.22 -16.28
N THR A 96 -6.91 14.02 -15.82
CA THR A 96 -8.06 13.22 -16.25
C THR A 96 -9.31 13.65 -15.48
N VAL A 97 -10.33 14.11 -16.19
CA VAL A 97 -11.61 14.52 -15.56
C VAL A 97 -12.51 13.29 -15.45
N LEU A 98 -13.05 13.08 -14.24
CA LEU A 98 -14.02 12.05 -13.92
C LEU A 98 -15.29 12.72 -13.37
N HIS A 99 -16.46 12.24 -13.79
CA HIS A 99 -17.74 12.74 -13.31
C HIS A 99 -18.38 11.76 -12.33
N GLN A 100 -18.76 12.23 -11.15
CA GLN A 100 -19.49 11.42 -10.17
C GLN A 100 -21.01 11.40 -10.51
N PRO A 101 -21.73 10.31 -10.16
CA PRO A 101 -21.21 9.08 -9.56
C PRO A 101 -20.53 8.18 -10.60
N LEU A 102 -19.40 7.57 -10.25
CA LEU A 102 -18.83 6.47 -11.03
C LEU A 102 -19.70 5.23 -10.80
N SER A 103 -20.24 4.63 -11.85
CA SER A 103 -21.23 3.54 -11.76
C SER A 103 -20.93 2.36 -12.68
N HIS A 104 -19.99 2.51 -13.62
CA HIS A 104 -19.62 1.48 -14.59
C HIS A 104 -18.12 1.27 -14.60
N ILE A 105 -17.59 0.86 -13.45
CA ILE A 105 -16.15 0.63 -13.28
C ILE A 105 -15.76 -0.73 -13.86
N TYR A 106 -14.66 -0.75 -14.63
CA TYR A 106 -13.95 -1.97 -14.99
C TYR A 106 -12.79 -2.18 -14.00
N LEU A 107 -12.90 -3.17 -13.12
CA LEU A 107 -11.93 -3.44 -12.07
C LEU A 107 -11.03 -4.63 -12.43
N VAL A 108 -9.74 -4.36 -12.63
CA VAL A 108 -8.68 -5.35 -12.89
C VAL A 108 -7.75 -5.51 -11.69
N ALA A 109 -7.59 -4.45 -10.91
CA ALA A 109 -6.84 -4.48 -9.65
C ALA A 109 -7.61 -5.26 -8.57
N SER A 110 -7.46 -6.59 -8.55
CA SER A 110 -8.26 -7.47 -7.69
C SER A 110 -8.16 -7.13 -6.19
N ALA A 111 -7.02 -6.63 -5.74
CA ALA A 111 -6.82 -6.17 -4.37
C ALA A 111 -7.69 -4.96 -3.99
N ALA A 112 -8.12 -4.17 -4.98
CA ALA A 112 -8.97 -3.01 -4.75
C ALA A 112 -10.44 -3.37 -4.50
N MET A 113 -10.87 -4.58 -4.87
CA MET A 113 -12.24 -5.04 -4.61
C MET A 113 -12.60 -4.99 -3.13
N ASP A 114 -11.65 -5.28 -2.27
CA ASP A 114 -11.83 -5.26 -0.82
C ASP A 114 -12.21 -3.88 -0.28
N TYR A 115 -11.63 -2.81 -0.86
CA TYR A 115 -12.05 -1.44 -0.52
C TYR A 115 -13.48 -1.15 -0.96
N PHE A 116 -13.90 -1.62 -2.14
CA PHE A 116 -15.27 -1.46 -2.61
C PHE A 116 -16.26 -2.26 -1.77
N ASP A 117 -15.90 -3.47 -1.34
CA ASP A 117 -16.72 -4.31 -0.48
C ASP A 117 -16.98 -3.63 0.88
N HIS A 118 -15.92 -3.18 1.55
CA HIS A 118 -16.01 -2.49 2.83
C HIS A 118 -16.76 -1.14 2.75
N LEU A 119 -16.75 -0.53 1.58
CA LEU A 119 -17.50 0.71 1.33
C LEU A 119 -18.93 0.44 0.86
N ASP A 120 -19.45 -0.80 0.84
CA ASP A 120 -20.73 -1.13 0.24
C ASP A 120 -20.91 -0.51 -1.17
N ALA A 121 -19.86 -0.64 -2.00
CA ALA A 121 -19.78 -0.02 -3.33
C ALA A 121 -19.44 -1.01 -4.45
N VAL A 122 -19.60 -2.32 -4.23
CA VAL A 122 -19.40 -3.35 -5.26
C VAL A 122 -20.36 -3.16 -6.43
N ASP A 123 -21.54 -2.57 -6.20
CA ASP A 123 -22.51 -2.20 -7.22
C ASP A 123 -22.01 -1.15 -8.22
N ARG A 124 -20.92 -0.45 -7.93
CA ARG A 124 -20.25 0.49 -8.86
C ARG A 124 -19.42 -0.23 -9.92
N ILE A 125 -19.12 -1.51 -9.71
CA ILE A 125 -18.28 -2.32 -10.58
C ILE A 125 -19.17 -3.14 -11.51
N SER A 126 -19.20 -2.78 -12.78
CA SER A 126 -19.97 -3.51 -13.80
C SER A 126 -19.14 -4.58 -14.51
N LEU A 127 -17.81 -4.43 -14.52
CA LEU A 127 -16.89 -5.32 -15.22
C LEU A 127 -15.70 -5.72 -14.35
N SER A 128 -15.32 -6.98 -14.43
CA SER A 128 -14.26 -7.60 -13.63
C SER A 128 -13.12 -8.14 -14.50
N GLY A 129 -11.88 -7.96 -14.04
CA GLY A 129 -10.70 -8.60 -14.60
C GLY A 129 -10.52 -10.07 -14.17
N LEU A 130 -11.31 -10.54 -13.20
CA LEU A 130 -11.35 -11.93 -12.73
C LEU A 130 -12.70 -12.57 -13.01
N LYS A 131 -12.71 -13.92 -13.10
CA LYS A 131 -13.93 -14.71 -13.19
C LYS A 131 -14.51 -14.98 -11.79
N ALA A 132 -15.78 -15.36 -11.71
CA ALA A 132 -16.48 -15.62 -10.46
C ALA A 132 -15.73 -16.63 -9.55
N ASP A 133 -15.21 -17.70 -10.13
CA ASP A 133 -14.50 -18.75 -9.38
C ASP A 133 -13.12 -18.32 -8.85
N ASP A 134 -12.58 -17.19 -9.35
CA ASP A 134 -11.28 -16.65 -8.94
C ASP A 134 -11.41 -15.61 -7.82
N TRP A 135 -12.65 -15.24 -7.43
CA TRP A 135 -12.90 -14.31 -6.32
C TRP A 135 -12.99 -15.04 -4.98
N TYR A 136 -12.30 -14.49 -3.99
CA TYR A 136 -12.41 -14.85 -2.56
C TYR A 136 -13.34 -13.89 -1.80
N ILE A 137 -13.63 -12.71 -2.36
CA ILE A 137 -14.56 -11.72 -1.80
C ILE A 137 -15.98 -12.13 -2.22
N GLU A 138 -16.80 -12.51 -1.25
CA GLU A 138 -18.11 -13.12 -1.48
C GLU A 138 -19.09 -12.17 -2.20
N SER A 139 -19.08 -10.88 -1.90
CA SER A 139 -19.91 -9.88 -2.58
C SER A 139 -19.60 -9.76 -4.07
N ALA A 140 -18.30 -9.81 -4.44
CA ALA A 140 -17.85 -9.77 -5.81
C ALA A 140 -18.29 -11.04 -6.56
N LYS A 141 -18.16 -12.21 -5.92
CA LYS A 141 -18.61 -13.48 -6.48
C LYS A 141 -20.14 -13.50 -6.69
N ALA A 142 -20.89 -13.06 -5.68
CA ALA A 142 -22.34 -12.94 -5.77
C ALA A 142 -22.79 -12.01 -6.89
N ALA A 143 -22.18 -10.82 -7.02
CA ALA A 143 -22.46 -9.87 -8.10
C ALA A 143 -22.24 -10.47 -9.49
N MET A 144 -21.23 -11.33 -9.66
CA MET A 144 -20.97 -12.03 -10.91
C MET A 144 -21.97 -13.17 -11.17
N GLU A 145 -22.34 -13.94 -10.15
CA GLU A 145 -23.33 -15.00 -10.24
C GLU A 145 -24.74 -14.46 -10.55
N GLU A 146 -25.09 -13.30 -10.02
CA GLU A 146 -26.31 -12.57 -10.29
C GLU A 146 -26.32 -11.85 -11.63
N GLY A 147 -25.15 -11.67 -12.25
CA GLY A 147 -24.99 -11.04 -13.56
C GLY A 147 -24.96 -9.50 -13.53
N SER A 148 -24.90 -8.87 -12.36
CA SER A 148 -24.68 -7.42 -12.20
C SER A 148 -23.25 -7.01 -12.52
N MET A 149 -22.28 -7.91 -12.33
CA MET A 149 -20.89 -7.78 -12.73
C MET A 149 -20.52 -8.88 -13.74
N ARG A 150 -19.77 -8.53 -14.81
CA ARG A 150 -19.36 -9.49 -15.85
C ARG A 150 -17.84 -9.52 -15.99
N TYR A 151 -17.29 -10.67 -16.37
CA TYR A 151 -15.90 -10.78 -16.75
C TYR A 151 -15.65 -10.08 -18.09
N ALA A 152 -14.68 -9.17 -18.15
CA ALA A 152 -14.30 -8.41 -19.33
C ALA A 152 -12.80 -8.50 -19.67
N GLY A 153 -12.18 -9.64 -19.38
CA GLY A 153 -10.77 -9.88 -19.68
C GLY A 153 -9.84 -9.43 -18.53
N LYS A 154 -8.55 -9.76 -18.68
CA LYS A 154 -7.49 -9.40 -17.73
C LYS A 154 -6.68 -8.22 -18.25
N TYR A 155 -5.81 -7.61 -17.41
CA TYR A 155 -4.95 -6.47 -17.77
C TYR A 155 -4.26 -6.56 -19.13
N SER A 156 -3.85 -7.74 -19.59
CA SER A 156 -3.11 -7.94 -20.85
C SER A 156 -3.99 -8.32 -22.04
N ALA A 157 -5.28 -8.53 -21.83
CA ALA A 157 -6.24 -8.92 -22.88
C ALA A 157 -7.67 -8.54 -22.46
N PRO A 158 -7.99 -7.25 -22.34
CA PRO A 158 -9.34 -6.79 -22.03
C PRO A 158 -10.29 -7.00 -23.22
N ASP A 159 -11.57 -7.17 -22.90
CA ASP A 159 -12.66 -7.19 -23.87
C ASP A 159 -13.12 -5.74 -24.12
N TYR A 160 -12.49 -5.08 -25.10
CA TYR A 160 -12.78 -3.69 -25.41
C TYR A 160 -14.22 -3.47 -25.85
N GLU A 161 -14.86 -4.45 -26.52
CA GLU A 161 -16.25 -4.36 -26.94
C GLU A 161 -17.18 -4.32 -25.72
N ALA A 162 -16.99 -5.23 -24.78
CA ALA A 162 -17.76 -5.26 -23.54
C ALA A 162 -17.54 -3.99 -22.68
N ILE A 163 -16.31 -3.47 -22.62
CA ILE A 163 -15.95 -2.25 -21.89
C ILE A 163 -16.68 -1.03 -22.48
N LEU A 164 -16.66 -0.88 -23.80
CA LEU A 164 -17.34 0.23 -24.48
C LEU A 164 -18.87 0.10 -24.39
N GLU A 165 -19.42 -1.11 -24.57
CA GLU A 165 -20.86 -1.38 -24.46
C GLU A 165 -21.40 -1.06 -23.06
N SER A 166 -20.60 -1.29 -22.03
CA SER A 166 -21.00 -0.99 -20.64
C SER A 166 -21.06 0.51 -20.32
N GLY A 167 -20.50 1.35 -21.19
CA GLY A 167 -20.32 2.78 -20.89
C GLY A 167 -19.32 3.01 -19.77
N CYS A 168 -18.22 2.22 -19.74
CA CYS A 168 -17.21 2.27 -18.69
C CYS A 168 -16.72 3.70 -18.44
N ASP A 169 -16.89 4.18 -17.21
CA ASP A 169 -16.50 5.52 -16.77
C ASP A 169 -15.12 5.56 -16.10
N LEU A 170 -14.58 4.42 -15.69
CA LEU A 170 -13.22 4.28 -15.17
C LEU A 170 -12.74 2.82 -15.25
N ALA A 171 -11.55 2.61 -15.80
CA ALA A 171 -10.80 1.35 -15.66
C ALA A 171 -9.80 1.46 -14.52
N ILE A 172 -9.87 0.56 -13.54
CA ILE A 172 -8.93 0.48 -12.43
C ILE A 172 -8.01 -0.72 -12.67
N GLU A 173 -6.81 -0.42 -13.14
CA GLU A 173 -5.80 -1.41 -13.51
C GLU A 173 -4.77 -1.62 -12.39
N ASN A 174 -4.17 -2.79 -12.33
CA ASN A 174 -3.03 -3.04 -11.45
C ASN A 174 -1.70 -2.72 -12.15
N THR A 175 -0.61 -2.67 -11.40
CA THR A 175 0.73 -2.29 -11.91
C THR A 175 1.30 -3.27 -12.94
N MET A 176 0.72 -4.47 -13.12
CA MET A 176 1.11 -5.40 -14.20
C MET A 176 0.79 -4.83 -15.58
N ILE A 177 -0.12 -3.85 -15.67
CA ILE A 177 -0.46 -3.16 -16.91
C ILE A 177 0.76 -2.48 -17.56
N TYR A 178 1.78 -2.11 -16.76
CA TYR A 178 3.03 -1.54 -17.29
C TYR A 178 3.84 -2.49 -18.17
N HIS A 179 3.53 -3.80 -18.17
CA HIS A 179 4.09 -4.76 -19.11
C HIS A 179 3.36 -4.80 -20.45
N THR A 180 2.20 -4.12 -20.55
CA THR A 180 1.36 -4.04 -21.74
C THR A 180 0.83 -2.60 -21.90
N PRO A 181 1.71 -1.60 -22.05
CA PRO A 181 1.33 -0.18 -22.08
C PRO A 181 0.36 0.15 -23.21
N GLU A 182 0.37 -0.63 -24.30
CA GLU A 182 -0.57 -0.52 -25.41
C GLU A 182 -2.04 -0.69 -24.99
N VAL A 183 -2.31 -1.38 -23.90
CA VAL A 183 -3.68 -1.53 -23.36
C VAL A 183 -4.15 -0.21 -22.78
N ILE A 184 -3.30 0.49 -22.02
CA ILE A 184 -3.61 1.84 -21.48
C ILE A 184 -3.92 2.79 -22.64
N GLU A 185 -3.04 2.82 -23.66
CA GLU A 185 -3.21 3.69 -24.83
C GLU A 185 -4.52 3.39 -25.57
N GLN A 186 -4.88 2.13 -25.71
CA GLN A 186 -6.10 1.71 -26.37
C GLN A 186 -7.35 2.12 -25.58
N LEU A 187 -7.39 1.89 -24.26
CA LEU A 187 -8.50 2.32 -23.40
C LEU A 187 -8.68 3.85 -23.46
N GLN A 188 -7.60 4.61 -23.30
CA GLN A 188 -7.64 6.07 -23.36
C GLN A 188 -8.05 6.60 -24.74
N THR A 189 -7.60 5.98 -25.83
CA THR A 189 -7.99 6.35 -27.19
C THR A 189 -9.49 6.12 -27.44
N THR A 190 -10.08 5.15 -26.77
CA THR A 190 -11.53 4.89 -26.84
C THR A 190 -12.34 5.72 -25.84
N GLY A 191 -11.69 6.61 -25.10
CA GLY A 191 -12.34 7.54 -24.18
C GLY A 191 -12.57 6.97 -22.77
N VAL A 192 -11.98 5.81 -22.43
CA VAL A 192 -12.06 5.22 -21.10
C VAL A 192 -10.90 5.72 -20.24
N PRO A 193 -11.17 6.47 -19.15
CA PRO A 193 -10.14 6.86 -18.20
C PRO A 193 -9.49 5.64 -17.54
N VAL A 194 -8.19 5.71 -17.27
CA VAL A 194 -7.44 4.62 -16.63
C VAL A 194 -6.77 5.12 -15.36
N LEU A 195 -7.06 4.48 -14.24
CA LEU A 195 -6.38 4.62 -12.98
C LEU A 195 -5.53 3.37 -12.74
N VAL A 196 -4.22 3.53 -12.58
CA VAL A 196 -3.34 2.43 -12.18
C VAL A 196 -3.18 2.45 -10.66
N GLU A 197 -3.74 1.44 -10.02
CA GLU A 197 -3.73 1.22 -8.58
C GLU A 197 -2.30 0.95 -8.09
N ARG A 198 -1.85 1.69 -7.06
CA ARG A 198 -0.48 1.63 -6.54
C ARG A 198 -0.38 1.36 -5.03
N SER A 199 -1.41 0.81 -4.40
CA SER A 199 -1.30 0.42 -2.99
C SER A 199 -0.15 -0.57 -2.76
N SER A 200 0.15 -1.37 -3.79
CA SER A 200 1.27 -2.30 -3.77
C SER A 200 2.64 -1.61 -3.65
N TYR A 201 2.76 -0.32 -3.97
CA TYR A 201 3.98 0.48 -3.81
C TYR A 201 4.13 1.09 -2.41
N GLU A 202 3.09 1.01 -1.58
CA GLU A 202 3.22 1.42 -0.19
C GLU A 202 4.16 0.48 0.57
N SER A 203 5.16 1.05 1.21
CA SER A 203 6.09 0.29 2.04
C SER A 203 5.52 -0.03 3.42
N SER A 204 4.52 0.74 3.88
CA SER A 204 3.83 0.51 5.14
C SER A 204 2.57 -0.34 4.95
N PRO A 205 2.36 -1.40 5.76
CA PRO A 205 1.08 -2.12 5.78
C PRO A 205 -0.10 -1.17 6.06
N LEU A 206 0.06 -0.24 6.99
CA LEU A 206 -0.98 0.73 7.35
C LEU A 206 -1.22 1.74 6.22
N GLY A 207 -0.19 2.09 5.45
CA GLY A 207 -0.36 2.91 4.24
C GLY A 207 -1.20 2.21 3.18
N ARG A 208 -1.03 0.89 3.00
CA ARG A 208 -1.89 0.11 2.09
C ARG A 208 -3.34 0.11 2.53
N ILE A 209 -3.61 -0.13 3.81
CA ILE A 209 -4.95 -0.06 4.39
C ILE A 209 -5.55 1.35 4.19
N GLU A 210 -4.75 2.41 4.29
CA GLU A 210 -5.19 3.79 4.17
C GLU A 210 -5.68 4.16 2.75
N TRP A 211 -5.40 3.34 1.74
CA TRP A 211 -5.99 3.48 0.40
C TRP A 211 -7.52 3.39 0.41
N LEU A 212 -8.12 2.82 1.45
CA LEU A 212 -9.57 2.88 1.68
C LEU A 212 -10.11 4.30 1.58
N LYS A 213 -9.35 5.30 2.08
CA LYS A 213 -9.74 6.71 2.04
C LYS A 213 -9.77 7.25 0.60
N LEU A 214 -8.83 6.84 -0.26
CA LEU A 214 -8.84 7.20 -1.69
C LEU A 214 -10.11 6.67 -2.37
N TYR A 215 -10.42 5.38 -2.14
CA TYR A 215 -11.62 4.78 -2.71
C TYR A 215 -12.90 5.40 -2.13
N GLY A 216 -12.88 5.77 -0.84
CA GLY A 216 -13.96 6.54 -0.22
C GLY A 216 -14.23 7.86 -0.94
N ALA A 217 -13.18 8.64 -1.23
CA ALA A 217 -13.28 9.87 -2.00
C ALA A 217 -13.77 9.61 -3.44
N LEU A 218 -13.27 8.55 -4.08
CA LEU A 218 -13.62 8.18 -5.46
C LEU A 218 -15.12 7.85 -5.61
N VAL A 219 -15.72 7.16 -4.63
CA VAL A 219 -17.14 6.74 -4.68
C VAL A 219 -18.08 7.57 -3.81
N GLY A 220 -17.61 8.68 -3.23
CA GLY A 220 -18.42 9.57 -2.40
C GLY A 220 -18.77 9.00 -1.02
N LYS A 221 -17.91 8.15 -0.45
CA LYS A 221 -18.06 7.51 0.87
C LYS A 221 -16.87 7.77 1.81
N GLU A 222 -16.32 8.98 1.74
CA GLU A 222 -15.12 9.38 2.48
C GLU A 222 -15.26 9.25 4.00
N ASP A 223 -16.39 9.72 4.55
CA ASP A 223 -16.63 9.65 6.00
C ASP A 223 -16.64 8.18 6.50
N LEU A 224 -17.27 7.28 5.73
CA LEU A 224 -17.26 5.85 6.04
C LEU A 224 -15.84 5.28 5.98
N ALA A 225 -15.09 5.61 4.94
CA ALA A 225 -13.70 5.18 4.77
C ALA A 225 -12.81 5.64 5.92
N CYS A 226 -12.91 6.91 6.32
CA CYS A 226 -12.16 7.46 7.45
C CYS A 226 -12.52 6.75 8.77
N SER A 227 -13.83 6.56 9.03
CA SER A 227 -14.29 5.88 10.25
C SER A 227 -13.77 4.44 10.34
N GLN A 228 -13.88 3.68 9.25
CA GLN A 228 -13.40 2.28 9.21
C GLN A 228 -11.88 2.20 9.35
N TYR A 229 -11.14 3.11 8.72
CA TYR A 229 -9.70 3.17 8.88
C TYR A 229 -9.29 3.46 10.34
N ASP A 230 -9.94 4.41 10.99
CA ASP A 230 -9.68 4.75 12.40
C ASP A 230 -10.01 3.58 13.34
N GLU A 231 -11.09 2.83 13.07
CA GLU A 231 -11.44 1.61 13.80
C GLU A 231 -10.38 0.52 13.65
N LEU A 232 -9.86 0.30 12.44
CA LEU A 232 -8.76 -0.63 12.18
C LEU A 232 -7.48 -0.23 12.93
N LEU A 233 -7.11 1.05 12.90
CA LEU A 233 -5.95 1.54 13.65
C LEU A 233 -6.15 1.38 15.16
N ALA A 234 -7.34 1.67 15.69
CA ALA A 234 -7.64 1.49 17.09
C ALA A 234 -7.52 0.03 17.54
N ALA A 235 -7.93 -0.92 16.69
CA ALA A 235 -7.77 -2.35 16.95
C ALA A 235 -6.29 -2.80 16.97
N LEU A 236 -5.44 -2.19 16.14
CA LEU A 236 -4.01 -2.51 16.06
C LEU A 236 -3.17 -1.79 17.13
N SER A 237 -3.61 -0.63 17.61
CA SER A 237 -2.84 0.21 18.55
C SER A 237 -2.26 -0.54 19.76
N PRO A 238 -2.99 -1.45 20.46
CA PRO A 238 -2.43 -2.18 21.59
C PRO A 238 -1.22 -3.06 21.24
N ILE A 239 -1.10 -3.48 19.97
CA ILE A 239 -0.01 -4.32 19.49
C ILE A 239 1.16 -3.47 19.01
N LEU A 240 0.87 -2.37 18.30
CA LEU A 240 1.89 -1.48 17.76
C LEU A 240 2.75 -0.82 18.85
N ASP A 241 2.21 -0.66 20.06
CA ASP A 241 2.88 -0.08 21.21
C ASP A 241 3.65 -1.10 22.07
N GLN A 242 3.64 -2.40 21.72
CA GLN A 242 4.31 -3.44 22.48
C GLN A 242 5.79 -3.56 22.17
N GLU A 243 6.56 -4.01 23.17
CA GLU A 243 7.95 -4.37 22.98
C GLU A 243 8.08 -5.60 22.07
N ALA A 244 9.12 -5.62 21.22
CA ALA A 244 9.39 -6.73 20.34
C ALA A 244 9.62 -8.03 21.16
N SER A 245 9.06 -9.14 20.68
CA SER A 245 9.19 -10.46 21.33
C SER A 245 10.60 -11.05 21.25
N GLY A 246 11.41 -10.55 20.31
CA GLY A 246 12.73 -11.09 19.97
C GLY A 246 12.67 -12.38 19.16
N GLN A 247 11.48 -12.92 18.86
CA GLN A 247 11.33 -14.12 18.02
C GLN A 247 11.51 -13.78 16.54
N THR A 248 12.21 -14.66 15.84
CA THR A 248 12.52 -14.52 14.41
C THR A 248 11.48 -15.23 13.54
N VAL A 249 11.06 -14.55 12.46
CA VAL A 249 10.04 -15.04 11.53
C VAL A 249 10.60 -15.05 10.11
N ALA A 250 10.62 -16.21 9.45
CA ALA A 250 10.94 -16.35 8.03
C ALA A 250 9.65 -16.44 7.21
N PHE A 251 9.50 -15.58 6.19
CA PHE A 251 8.38 -15.59 5.23
C PHE A 251 8.89 -15.90 3.83
N PHE A 252 8.40 -16.96 3.20
CA PHE A 252 8.95 -17.46 1.94
C PHE A 252 7.98 -18.34 1.15
N TYR A 253 8.30 -18.58 -0.13
CA TYR A 253 7.77 -19.72 -0.88
C TYR A 253 8.84 -20.34 -1.76
N ILE A 254 8.67 -21.61 -2.13
CA ILE A 254 9.59 -22.37 -3.00
C ILE A 254 8.94 -22.43 -4.38
N ASN A 255 9.63 -21.92 -5.40
CA ASN A 255 9.13 -21.93 -6.76
C ASN A 255 9.36 -23.30 -7.45
N SER A 256 8.81 -23.46 -8.66
CA SER A 256 8.91 -24.72 -9.43
C SER A 256 10.34 -25.15 -9.78
N SER A 257 11.34 -24.25 -9.71
CA SER A 257 12.75 -24.58 -9.92
C SER A 257 13.47 -25.00 -8.63
N GLY A 258 12.78 -25.00 -7.48
CA GLY A 258 13.36 -25.29 -6.16
C GLY A 258 14.08 -24.11 -5.52
N ALA A 259 14.10 -22.94 -6.16
CA ALA A 259 14.61 -21.71 -5.57
C ALA A 259 13.59 -21.07 -4.63
N VAL A 260 14.07 -20.30 -3.66
CA VAL A 260 13.23 -19.69 -2.63
C VAL A 260 13.01 -18.23 -2.95
N ASN A 261 11.76 -17.81 -2.94
CA ASN A 261 11.40 -16.41 -3.01
C ASN A 261 11.13 -15.88 -1.61
N VAL A 262 11.80 -14.82 -1.25
CA VAL A 262 11.73 -14.13 0.04
C VAL A 262 11.43 -12.65 -0.16
N ARG A 263 11.02 -11.97 0.89
CA ARG A 263 10.83 -10.52 0.91
C ARG A 263 12.13 -9.83 1.32
N LYS A 264 12.42 -8.67 0.75
CA LYS A 264 13.48 -7.80 1.28
C LYS A 264 13.00 -7.14 2.59
N SER A 265 13.93 -6.63 3.38
CA SER A 265 13.64 -6.02 4.68
C SER A 265 12.75 -4.76 4.63
N GLY A 266 12.77 -4.03 3.51
CA GLY A 266 11.91 -2.86 3.27
C GLY A 266 10.48 -3.18 2.81
N ASP A 267 10.16 -4.46 2.53
CA ASP A 267 8.84 -4.91 2.06
C ASP A 267 7.78 -4.80 3.18
N TYR A 268 6.53 -4.57 2.77
CA TYR A 268 5.41 -4.42 3.71
C TYR A 268 5.17 -5.66 4.59
N ILE A 269 5.46 -6.87 4.11
CA ILE A 269 5.35 -8.10 4.92
C ILE A 269 6.40 -8.11 6.04
N ALA A 270 7.65 -7.74 5.74
CA ALA A 270 8.69 -7.62 6.76
C ALA A 270 8.31 -6.58 7.82
N LYS A 271 7.71 -5.46 7.41
CA LYS A 271 7.19 -4.43 8.31
C LYS A 271 5.96 -4.89 9.10
N ALA A 272 5.05 -5.67 8.49
CA ALA A 272 3.90 -6.25 9.21
C ALA A 272 4.36 -7.21 10.32
N ILE A 273 5.37 -8.05 10.05
CA ILE A 273 5.98 -8.91 11.05
C ILE A 273 6.60 -8.09 12.19
N ALA A 274 7.31 -7.00 11.86
CA ALA A 274 7.88 -6.11 12.86
C ALA A 274 6.80 -5.40 13.71
N MET A 275 5.72 -4.92 13.08
CA MET A 275 4.56 -4.32 13.75
C MET A 275 3.86 -5.31 14.69
N ALA A 276 3.84 -6.59 14.35
CA ALA A 276 3.33 -7.65 15.21
C ALA A 276 4.24 -7.99 16.41
N GLY A 277 5.44 -7.39 16.49
CA GLY A 277 6.43 -7.64 17.53
C GLY A 277 7.43 -8.76 17.20
N GLY A 278 7.45 -9.27 15.96
CA GLY A 278 8.44 -10.25 15.50
C GLY A 278 9.67 -9.60 14.86
N GLN A 279 10.71 -10.37 14.66
CA GLN A 279 11.89 -9.97 13.90
C GLN A 279 11.91 -10.74 12.57
N TYR A 280 11.74 -10.03 11.46
CA TYR A 280 11.83 -10.65 10.14
C TYR A 280 13.27 -11.13 9.87
N VAL A 281 13.43 -12.39 9.40
CA VAL A 281 14.71 -12.91 8.93
C VAL A 281 15.09 -12.20 7.64
N SER A 282 16.10 -11.34 7.68
CA SER A 282 16.57 -10.61 6.51
C SER A 282 17.45 -11.50 5.63
N PHE A 283 17.24 -11.41 4.32
CA PHE A 283 18.01 -12.13 3.29
C PHE A 283 18.78 -11.17 2.38
N ASP A 284 18.64 -9.87 2.59
CA ASP A 284 19.32 -8.81 1.86
C ASP A 284 20.24 -8.01 2.78
N GLU A 285 21.42 -7.68 2.28
CA GLU A 285 22.40 -6.85 2.98
C GLU A 285 22.24 -5.34 2.64
N SER A 286 21.41 -5.02 1.65
CA SER A 286 21.38 -3.67 1.06
C SER A 286 20.69 -2.63 1.94
N GLY A 287 19.79 -3.04 2.83
CA GLY A 287 19.00 -2.12 3.66
C GLY A 287 18.15 -1.12 2.86
N GLU A 288 17.96 -1.34 1.54
CA GLU A 288 17.17 -0.47 0.70
C GLU A 288 15.69 -0.51 1.10
N GLU A 289 15.13 0.64 1.42
CA GLU A 289 13.69 0.82 1.61
C GLU A 289 12.97 0.79 0.26
N ASN A 290 12.75 -0.39 -0.27
CA ASN A 290 11.96 -0.59 -1.48
C ASN A 290 10.79 -1.53 -1.21
N ALA A 291 9.58 -0.99 -1.32
CA ALA A 291 8.34 -1.70 -1.06
C ALA A 291 8.10 -2.92 -1.98
N LEU A 292 8.62 -2.89 -3.21
CA LEU A 292 8.41 -3.92 -4.23
C LEU A 292 9.56 -4.91 -4.27
N SER A 293 9.87 -5.55 -3.17
CA SER A 293 11.10 -6.31 -3.18
C SER A 293 10.93 -7.73 -2.71
N THR A 294 10.55 -8.57 -3.67
CA THR A 294 10.89 -9.98 -3.60
C THR A 294 12.28 -10.20 -4.20
N MET A 295 12.97 -11.18 -3.69
CA MET A 295 14.19 -11.69 -4.30
C MET A 295 14.16 -13.22 -4.34
N THR A 296 14.79 -13.79 -5.35
CA THR A 296 14.95 -15.23 -5.49
C THR A 296 16.35 -15.62 -5.07
N ILE A 297 16.44 -16.53 -4.12
CA ILE A 297 17.72 -17.04 -3.59
C ILE A 297 17.77 -18.56 -3.70
N GLN A 298 18.98 -19.12 -3.62
CA GLN A 298 19.17 -20.57 -3.57
C GLN A 298 18.70 -21.12 -2.22
N MET A 299 18.21 -22.37 -2.22
CA MET A 299 17.70 -23.02 -1.02
C MET A 299 18.76 -23.08 0.10
N GLU A 300 20.02 -23.30 -0.23
CA GLU A 300 21.12 -23.34 0.73
C GLU A 300 21.36 -21.99 1.40
N SER A 301 21.21 -20.89 0.65
CA SER A 301 21.30 -19.52 1.20
C SER A 301 20.13 -19.22 2.12
N PHE A 302 18.92 -19.64 1.73
CA PHE A 302 17.74 -19.54 2.58
C PHE A 302 17.95 -20.31 3.89
N TYR A 303 18.35 -21.58 3.78
CA TYR A 303 18.61 -22.44 4.93
C TYR A 303 19.65 -21.82 5.89
N ALA A 304 20.76 -21.33 5.36
CA ALA A 304 21.82 -20.72 6.18
C ALA A 304 21.32 -19.52 7.01
N SER A 305 20.35 -18.74 6.48
CA SER A 305 19.79 -17.57 7.17
C SER A 305 18.59 -17.91 8.09
N ALA A 306 17.82 -18.95 7.75
CA ALA A 306 16.54 -19.25 8.38
C ALA A 306 16.53 -20.52 9.23
N VAL A 307 17.66 -21.26 9.33
CA VAL A 307 17.73 -22.54 10.06
C VAL A 307 17.34 -22.39 11.53
N ASP A 308 17.70 -21.28 12.16
CA ASP A 308 17.41 -20.98 13.56
C ASP A 308 16.15 -20.12 13.75
N ALA A 309 15.39 -19.86 12.67
CA ALA A 309 14.14 -19.09 12.79
C ALA A 309 13.15 -19.77 13.74
N ASP A 310 12.52 -18.97 14.62
CA ASP A 310 11.54 -19.44 15.61
C ASP A 310 10.22 -19.85 14.97
N ILE A 311 9.85 -19.16 13.90
CA ILE A 311 8.61 -19.34 13.14
C ILE A 311 8.90 -19.27 11.65
N MET A 312 8.26 -20.15 10.89
CA MET A 312 8.24 -20.11 9.43
C MET A 312 6.82 -19.91 8.91
N ILE A 313 6.64 -18.99 7.96
CA ILE A 313 5.37 -18.74 7.27
C ILE A 313 5.57 -19.00 5.78
N TYR A 314 4.91 -20.03 5.26
CA TYR A 314 4.93 -20.35 3.85
C TYR A 314 3.87 -19.55 3.09
N ASN A 315 4.29 -18.85 2.04
CA ASN A 315 3.37 -18.07 1.20
C ASN A 315 2.72 -18.95 0.14
N SER A 316 1.49 -19.38 0.37
CA SER A 316 0.72 -20.22 -0.54
C SER A 316 -0.01 -19.48 -1.66
N THR A 317 0.04 -18.16 -1.69
CA THR A 317 -0.70 -17.37 -2.68
C THR A 317 -0.21 -17.57 -4.11
N ILE A 318 1.04 -18.01 -4.29
CA ILE A 318 1.71 -18.11 -5.59
C ILE A 318 1.73 -19.56 -6.11
N ASP A 319 2.23 -20.52 -5.32
CA ASP A 319 2.55 -21.88 -5.77
C ASP A 319 1.62 -22.96 -5.19
N GLY A 320 0.47 -22.55 -4.69
CA GLY A 320 -0.52 -23.42 -4.11
C GLY A 320 -0.37 -23.63 -2.61
N GLU A 321 -1.48 -23.97 -2.01
CA GLU A 321 -1.61 -24.18 -0.57
C GLU A 321 -0.96 -25.51 -0.17
N ILE A 322 -0.17 -25.46 0.90
CA ILE A 322 0.33 -26.65 1.60
C ILE A 322 -0.35 -26.74 2.96
N ARG A 323 -0.58 -27.95 3.46
CA ARG A 323 -1.32 -28.20 4.70
C ARG A 323 -0.53 -28.97 5.74
N THR A 324 0.51 -29.66 5.32
CA THR A 324 1.30 -30.53 6.19
C THR A 324 2.80 -30.21 6.07
N ILE A 325 3.53 -30.56 7.13
CA ILE A 325 5.01 -30.52 7.13
C ILE A 325 5.57 -31.41 6.04
N ASP A 326 4.98 -32.60 5.79
CA ASP A 326 5.45 -33.52 4.76
C ASP A 326 5.34 -32.90 3.35
N GLU A 327 4.29 -32.14 3.07
CA GLU A 327 4.17 -31.40 1.80
C GLU A 327 5.29 -30.34 1.65
N LEU A 328 5.61 -29.62 2.72
CA LEU A 328 6.74 -28.68 2.73
C LEU A 328 8.07 -29.41 2.49
N LEU A 329 8.32 -30.51 3.19
CA LEU A 329 9.54 -31.31 3.05
C LEU A 329 9.65 -32.00 1.70
N THR A 330 8.53 -32.29 1.03
CA THR A 330 8.52 -32.75 -0.36
C THR A 330 9.08 -31.70 -1.31
N LYS A 331 8.81 -30.42 -1.04
CA LYS A 331 9.39 -29.29 -1.83
C LYS A 331 10.88 -29.13 -1.54
N SER A 332 11.32 -29.29 -0.28
CA SER A 332 12.73 -29.24 0.11
C SER A 332 13.00 -30.04 1.38
N PRO A 333 13.63 -31.22 1.28
CA PRO A 333 14.02 -32.02 2.44
C PRO A 333 15.00 -31.30 3.39
N LEU A 334 15.75 -30.31 2.89
CA LEU A 334 16.74 -29.56 3.70
C LEU A 334 16.06 -28.83 4.87
N LEU A 335 14.79 -28.47 4.74
CA LEU A 335 14.05 -27.76 5.77
C LEU A 335 13.76 -28.61 7.01
N ALA A 336 13.95 -29.93 6.96
CA ALA A 336 13.76 -30.83 8.10
C ALA A 336 14.63 -30.47 9.30
N ASP A 337 15.80 -29.87 9.06
CA ASP A 337 16.74 -29.47 10.11
C ASP A 337 16.48 -28.05 10.65
N CYS A 338 15.50 -27.33 10.12
CA CYS A 338 15.14 -26.00 10.62
C CYS A 338 14.42 -26.11 11.97
N LYS A 339 14.78 -25.21 12.91
CA LYS A 339 14.20 -25.14 14.24
C LYS A 339 12.68 -25.08 14.22
N ALA A 340 12.09 -24.20 13.42
CA ALA A 340 10.65 -24.06 13.31
C ALA A 340 9.95 -25.34 12.86
N VAL A 341 10.57 -26.11 11.95
CA VAL A 341 10.04 -27.41 11.49
C VAL A 341 10.09 -28.45 12.62
N GLN A 342 11.21 -28.54 13.32
CA GLN A 342 11.38 -29.49 14.44
C GLN A 342 10.45 -29.17 15.62
N GLU A 343 10.15 -27.90 15.86
CA GLU A 343 9.25 -27.45 16.93
C GLU A 343 7.77 -27.41 16.48
N GLY A 344 7.46 -27.70 15.21
CA GLY A 344 6.10 -27.60 14.67
C GLY A 344 5.57 -26.15 14.66
N SER A 345 6.45 -25.17 14.44
CA SER A 345 6.13 -23.74 14.38
C SER A 345 6.12 -23.24 12.94
N VAL A 346 5.47 -24.00 12.05
CA VAL A 346 5.35 -23.68 10.62
C VAL A 346 3.90 -23.40 10.28
N TRP A 347 3.69 -22.31 9.58
CA TRP A 347 2.39 -21.80 9.18
C TRP A 347 2.33 -21.61 7.66
N CYS A 348 1.12 -21.55 7.13
CA CYS A 348 0.84 -21.29 5.73
C CYS A 348 -0.14 -20.13 5.64
N ILE A 349 0.12 -19.17 4.77
CA ILE A 349 -0.83 -18.11 4.51
C ILE A 349 -1.88 -18.57 3.51
N THR A 350 -3.14 -18.19 3.71
CA THR A 350 -4.27 -18.58 2.86
C THR A 350 -4.33 -17.78 1.57
N LYS A 351 -4.98 -18.30 0.54
CA LYS A 351 -4.98 -17.71 -0.81
C LYS A 351 -5.74 -16.39 -0.92
N ASN A 352 -6.75 -16.16 -0.08
CA ASN A 352 -7.53 -14.92 -0.06
C ASN A 352 -6.69 -13.68 0.27
N PHE A 353 -5.56 -13.84 0.94
CA PHE A 353 -4.67 -12.77 1.38
C PHE A 353 -4.36 -11.71 0.31
N TYR A 354 -4.19 -12.08 -0.96
CA TYR A 354 -3.85 -11.12 -2.01
C TYR A 354 -5.04 -10.30 -2.53
N GLN A 355 -6.27 -10.63 -2.14
CA GLN A 355 -7.48 -9.88 -2.49
C GLN A 355 -8.00 -9.03 -1.34
N GLU A 356 -7.73 -9.40 -0.10
CA GLU A 356 -8.22 -8.75 1.11
C GLU A 356 -7.21 -7.71 1.64
N SER A 357 -7.19 -6.56 1.00
CA SER A 357 -6.19 -5.51 1.29
C SER A 357 -6.35 -4.89 2.68
N LEU A 358 -7.56 -4.74 3.18
CA LEU A 358 -7.86 -4.21 4.51
C LEU A 358 -7.54 -5.22 5.60
N ALA A 359 -7.76 -6.50 5.32
CA ALA A 359 -7.40 -7.58 6.24
C ALA A 359 -5.88 -7.76 6.42
N LEU A 360 -5.04 -6.92 5.79
CA LEU A 360 -3.62 -6.82 6.14
C LEU A 360 -3.40 -6.47 7.62
N GLY A 361 -4.36 -5.78 8.26
CA GLY A 361 -4.41 -5.61 9.71
C GLY A 361 -4.54 -6.94 10.44
N ASP A 362 -5.37 -7.86 9.93
CA ASP A 362 -5.53 -9.20 10.51
C ASP A 362 -4.26 -10.04 10.37
N LEU A 363 -3.46 -9.85 9.31
CA LEU A 363 -2.14 -10.49 9.25
C LEU A 363 -1.24 -10.05 10.43
N ILE A 364 -1.26 -8.76 10.79
CA ILE A 364 -0.50 -8.25 11.95
C ILE A 364 -1.01 -8.92 13.24
N LEU A 365 -2.34 -9.02 13.41
CA LEU A 365 -2.96 -9.71 14.55
C LEU A 365 -2.61 -11.20 14.59
N ASP A 366 -2.70 -11.89 13.46
CA ASP A 366 -2.36 -13.31 13.33
C ASP A 366 -0.90 -13.57 13.69
N VAL A 367 0.03 -12.77 13.12
CA VAL A 367 1.46 -12.90 13.43
C VAL A 367 1.70 -12.62 14.91
N HIS A 368 1.06 -11.57 15.46
CA HIS A 368 1.15 -11.30 16.91
C HIS A 368 0.68 -12.49 17.73
N ALA A 369 -0.47 -13.07 17.40
CA ALA A 369 -1.02 -14.22 18.12
C ALA A 369 -0.08 -15.43 18.11
N ILE A 370 0.53 -15.78 16.95
CA ILE A 370 1.47 -16.92 16.88
C ILE A 370 2.81 -16.65 17.57
N LEU A 371 3.19 -15.37 17.73
CA LEU A 371 4.36 -14.98 18.52
C LEU A 371 4.10 -15.16 20.02
N GLN A 372 2.85 -14.95 20.48
CA GLN A 372 2.47 -15.14 21.90
C GLN A 372 2.18 -16.63 22.21
N ASP A 373 1.51 -17.33 21.31
CA ASP A 373 1.14 -18.73 21.46
C ASP A 373 1.25 -19.46 20.12
N LYS A 374 2.24 -20.34 20.01
CA LYS A 374 2.46 -21.19 18.83
C LYS A 374 1.33 -22.21 18.57
N ALA A 375 0.35 -22.31 19.46
CA ALA A 375 -0.85 -23.11 19.32
C ALA A 375 -2.11 -22.27 18.99
N ALA A 376 -1.96 -20.98 18.65
CA ALA A 376 -3.06 -20.09 18.30
C ALA A 376 -3.95 -20.70 17.20
N GLU A 377 -5.26 -20.55 17.36
CA GLU A 377 -6.29 -21.05 16.45
C GLU A 377 -7.22 -19.89 16.04
N ASN A 378 -8.06 -20.15 15.02
CA ASN A 378 -9.05 -19.18 14.50
C ASN A 378 -8.41 -17.89 13.95
N LEU A 379 -7.24 -18.03 13.34
CA LEU A 379 -6.54 -16.96 12.67
C LEU A 379 -7.18 -16.68 11.30
N HIS A 380 -7.11 -15.43 10.85
CA HIS A 380 -7.73 -15.02 9.59
C HIS A 380 -6.97 -15.62 8.39
N PHE A 381 -5.67 -15.38 8.32
CA PHE A 381 -4.85 -15.83 7.20
C PHE A 381 -3.94 -17.00 7.50
N LEU A 382 -3.56 -17.22 8.74
CA LEU A 382 -2.56 -18.23 9.05
C LEU A 382 -3.19 -19.57 9.40
N ARG A 383 -2.66 -20.62 8.79
CA ARG A 383 -3.01 -22.02 9.08
C ARG A 383 -1.75 -22.77 9.48
N LYS A 384 -1.78 -23.39 10.66
CA LYS A 384 -0.66 -24.21 11.13
C LYS A 384 -0.53 -25.46 10.27
N LEU A 385 0.68 -25.80 9.85
CA LEU A 385 0.94 -27.08 9.19
C LEU A 385 0.93 -28.21 10.20
N SER A 386 0.25 -29.31 9.85
CA SER A 386 0.11 -30.51 10.70
C SER A 386 1.20 -31.55 10.45
#